data_57d7e9e24ad7af28d828c7c9c15c52a7
#
_entry.id   57d7e9e24ad7af28d828c7c9c15c52a7
#
_cell.length_a   1.000
_cell.length_b   1.000
_cell.length_c   1.000
_cell.angle_alpha   90.00
_cell.angle_beta   90.00
_cell.angle_gamma   90.00
#
_symmetry.space_group_name_H-M   'P 1'
#
loop_
_entity.id
_entity.type
_entity.pdbx_description
1 polymer ?
#
loop_
_entity_poly.entity_id
_entity_poly.type
_entity_poly.pdbx_seq_one_letter_code
_entity_poly.pdbx_strand_id
1 'polypeptide(L)'
;MTVHSLALKRATRLNLFKDKYQEISFENSAEIMKMTMDSAHRMEMGPYYMYRQKNMAGNFENVGYSREGKAGIYNILIMEEKQSILAAGAGASTKFVFEHGERIERVENVKDLKNYVERIDEMIERKRIGMEKYLPK
;
A
#
# COMPACT_ATOMS: atom_id res chain seq x y z
N MET A 1 0.57 13.36 7.65
CA MET A 1 -0.33 13.54 6.47
C MET A 1 0.16 12.64 5.36
N THR A 2 -0.73 12.06 4.56
CA THR A 2 -0.33 11.32 3.36
C THR A 2 -1.10 11.86 2.17
N VAL A 3 -0.41 12.14 1.09
CA VAL A 3 -0.98 12.54 -0.19
C VAL A 3 -0.93 11.34 -1.13
N HIS A 4 -2.09 10.89 -1.58
CA HIS A 4 -2.20 9.77 -2.50
C HIS A 4 -2.54 10.25 -3.91
N SER A 5 -1.75 9.82 -4.87
CA SER A 5 -2.10 9.88 -6.29
C SER A 5 -2.94 8.66 -6.66
N LEU A 6 -4.06 8.88 -7.36
CA LEU A 6 -4.96 7.78 -7.72
C LEU A 6 -4.29 6.81 -8.70
N ALA A 7 -4.29 5.54 -8.37
CA ALA A 7 -3.87 4.48 -9.27
C ALA A 7 -5.10 3.75 -9.83
N LEU A 8 -5.33 3.86 -11.13
CA LEU A 8 -6.44 3.18 -11.81
C LEU A 8 -6.04 1.75 -12.17
N LYS A 9 -6.49 0.80 -11.37
CA LYS A 9 -6.25 -0.64 -11.64
C LYS A 9 -7.31 -1.19 -12.60
N ARG A 10 -6.94 -2.20 -13.41
CA ARG A 10 -7.78 -2.78 -14.46
C ARG A 10 -9.19 -3.17 -13.98
N ALA A 11 -9.32 -3.73 -12.79
CA ALA A 11 -10.58 -4.21 -12.23
C ALA A 11 -11.34 -3.17 -11.37
N THR A 12 -10.96 -1.90 -11.39
CA THR A 12 -11.70 -0.86 -10.67
C THR A 12 -13.01 -0.53 -11.37
N ARG A 13 -14.05 -0.20 -10.60
CA ARG A 13 -15.35 0.24 -11.16
C ARG A 13 -15.20 1.44 -12.08
N LEU A 14 -14.32 2.37 -11.77
CA LEU A 14 -13.98 3.53 -12.62
C LEU A 14 -13.48 3.12 -14.01
N ASN A 15 -12.73 2.02 -14.10
CA ASN A 15 -12.22 1.53 -15.37
C ASN A 15 -13.23 0.62 -16.10
N LEU A 16 -14.01 -0.18 -15.34
CA LEU A 16 -15.01 -1.09 -15.91
C LEU A 16 -16.27 -0.36 -16.40
N PHE A 17 -16.64 0.75 -15.78
CA PHE A 17 -17.86 1.51 -16.07
C PHE A 17 -17.53 2.96 -16.45
N LYS A 18 -16.58 3.16 -17.36
CA LYS A 18 -16.10 4.48 -17.78
C LYS A 18 -17.26 5.44 -18.14
N ASP A 19 -18.26 4.94 -18.82
CA ASP A 19 -19.41 5.74 -19.27
C ASP A 19 -20.21 6.35 -18.10
N LYS A 20 -20.21 5.71 -16.93
CA LYS A 20 -20.88 6.20 -15.73
C LYS A 20 -20.11 7.28 -14.97
N TYR A 21 -18.82 7.43 -15.31
CA TYR A 21 -17.89 8.30 -14.59
C TYR A 21 -17.23 9.34 -15.50
N GLN A 22 -17.82 9.63 -16.66
CA GLN A 22 -17.28 10.56 -17.66
C GLN A 22 -17.10 11.99 -17.14
N GLU A 23 -17.95 12.39 -16.19
CA GLU A 23 -17.90 13.73 -15.60
C GLU A 23 -16.84 13.86 -14.49
N ILE A 24 -16.22 12.75 -14.07
CA ILE A 24 -15.22 12.78 -13.02
C ILE A 24 -13.84 12.86 -13.65
N SER A 25 -13.23 14.03 -13.57
CA SER A 25 -11.82 14.23 -13.93
C SER A 25 -10.92 13.87 -12.75
N PHE A 26 -9.98 12.96 -12.98
CA PHE A 26 -8.93 12.59 -12.01
C PHE A 26 -7.59 13.14 -12.49
N GLU A 27 -7.47 14.43 -12.53
CA GLU A 27 -6.23 15.07 -12.92
C GLU A 27 -5.33 15.28 -11.72
N ASN A 28 -4.21 14.53 -11.68
CA ASN A 28 -3.08 14.96 -10.91
C ASN A 28 -2.17 15.80 -11.81
N SER A 29 -1.90 17.03 -11.37
CA SER A 29 -0.97 17.94 -12.05
C SER A 29 0.21 18.27 -11.15
N ALA A 30 1.29 18.75 -11.75
CA ALA A 30 2.45 19.25 -11.00
C ALA A 30 2.04 20.40 -10.05
N GLU A 31 1.06 21.20 -10.43
CA GLU A 31 0.53 22.29 -9.61
C GLU A 31 -0.16 21.77 -8.36
N ILE A 32 -1.02 20.72 -8.49
CA ILE A 32 -1.69 20.09 -7.35
C ILE A 32 -0.66 19.47 -6.42
N MET A 33 0.33 18.76 -6.95
CA MET A 33 1.39 18.17 -6.14
C MET A 33 2.21 19.23 -5.43
N LYS A 34 2.54 20.35 -6.11
CA LYS A 34 3.21 21.48 -5.47
C LYS A 34 2.35 22.11 -4.37
N MET A 35 1.06 22.33 -4.61
CA MET A 35 0.14 22.87 -3.62
C MET A 35 0.06 21.98 -2.36
N THR A 36 0.06 20.66 -2.51
CA THR A 36 0.06 19.73 -1.37
C THR A 36 1.39 19.80 -0.59
N MET A 37 2.51 19.90 -1.28
CA MET A 37 3.83 20.07 -0.67
C MET A 37 3.94 21.40 0.08
N ASP A 38 3.51 22.50 -0.53
CA ASP A 38 3.49 23.82 0.10
C ASP A 38 2.56 23.84 1.34
N SER A 39 1.45 23.10 1.28
CA SER A 39 0.53 22.95 2.41
C SER A 39 1.14 22.14 3.55
N ALA A 40 1.85 21.05 3.24
CA ALA A 40 2.59 20.29 4.22
C ALA A 40 3.67 21.15 4.90
N HIS A 41 4.40 21.92 4.11
CA HIS A 41 5.43 22.83 4.63
C HIS A 41 4.85 23.89 5.59
N ARG A 42 3.70 24.51 5.25
CA ARG A 42 3.00 25.44 6.15
C ARG A 42 2.54 24.80 7.46
N MET A 43 2.34 23.47 7.49
CA MET A 43 2.03 22.69 8.69
C MET A 43 3.28 22.18 9.42
N GLU A 44 4.46 22.65 9.05
CA GLU A 44 5.77 22.21 9.59
C GLU A 44 6.01 20.72 9.39
N MET A 45 5.58 20.18 8.24
CA MET A 45 5.77 18.78 7.87
C MET A 45 6.73 18.66 6.70
N GLY A 46 7.74 17.78 6.84
CA GLY A 46 8.62 17.36 5.76
C GLY A 46 8.24 15.99 5.20
N PRO A 47 8.63 15.66 3.96
CA PRO A 47 8.43 14.33 3.41
C PRO A 47 9.31 13.32 4.14
N TYR A 48 8.79 12.11 4.44
CA TYR A 48 9.54 11.04 5.09
C TYR A 48 9.47 9.71 4.37
N TYR A 49 8.52 9.52 3.45
CA TYR A 49 8.52 8.41 2.51
C TYR A 49 7.84 8.79 1.21
N MET A 50 8.19 8.07 0.15
CA MET A 50 7.61 8.23 -1.18
C MET A 50 7.38 6.84 -1.79
N TYR A 51 6.22 6.64 -2.42
CA TYR A 51 5.87 5.38 -3.04
C TYR A 51 5.19 5.58 -4.39
N ARG A 52 5.71 4.90 -5.40
CA ARG A 52 5.14 4.91 -6.76
C ARG A 52 4.63 3.53 -7.14
N GLN A 53 3.43 3.49 -7.72
CA GLN A 53 2.86 2.30 -8.35
C GLN A 53 2.78 2.48 -9.87
N LYS A 54 2.60 1.37 -10.59
CA LYS A 54 2.25 1.43 -12.01
C LYS A 54 0.85 2.03 -12.18
N ASN A 55 0.64 2.79 -13.26
CA ASN A 55 -0.64 3.41 -13.66
C ASN A 55 -1.19 4.42 -12.64
N MET A 56 -0.34 5.19 -12.00
CA MET A 56 -0.77 6.34 -11.21
C MET A 56 -1.09 7.52 -12.13
N ALA A 57 -2.18 8.22 -11.82
CA ALA A 57 -2.60 9.40 -12.58
C ALA A 57 -1.48 10.46 -12.56
N GLY A 58 -1.13 11.00 -13.74
CA GLY A 58 -0.04 11.96 -13.89
C GLY A 58 1.35 11.41 -13.64
N ASN A 59 1.51 10.10 -13.42
CA ASN A 59 2.78 9.45 -13.09
C ASN A 59 3.45 9.99 -11.81
N PHE A 60 2.64 10.49 -10.88
CA PHE A 60 3.09 11.02 -9.59
C PHE A 60 3.15 9.93 -8.51
N GLU A 61 3.78 10.28 -7.39
CA GLU A 61 3.96 9.41 -6.23
C GLU A 61 2.91 9.63 -5.14
N ASN A 62 2.78 8.67 -4.26
CA ASN A 62 2.22 8.87 -2.92
C ASN A 62 3.33 9.39 -2.02
N VAL A 63 3.07 10.47 -1.30
CA VAL A 63 4.06 11.08 -0.41
C VAL A 63 3.52 11.16 1.01
N GLY A 64 4.29 10.65 1.96
CA GLY A 64 4.01 10.82 3.40
C GLY A 64 4.78 12.00 3.95
N TYR A 65 4.07 12.87 4.68
CA TYR A 65 4.62 14.04 5.35
C TYR A 65 4.41 13.93 6.85
N SER A 66 5.43 14.31 7.63
CA SER A 66 5.34 14.34 9.09
C SER A 66 6.18 15.47 9.67
N ARG A 67 5.84 15.92 10.88
CA ARG A 67 6.74 16.73 11.68
C ARG A 67 7.93 15.90 12.13
N GLU A 68 9.02 16.56 12.48
CA GLU A 68 10.22 15.92 13.01
C GLU A 68 9.88 15.01 14.21
N GLY A 69 10.45 13.81 14.24
CA GLY A 69 10.20 12.80 15.27
C GLY A 69 8.80 12.16 15.25
N LYS A 70 7.92 12.50 14.27
CA LYS A 70 6.54 11.98 14.16
C LYS A 70 6.31 11.16 12.90
N ALA A 71 7.37 10.68 12.26
CA ALA A 71 7.26 9.79 11.09
C ALA A 71 6.54 8.48 11.46
N GLY A 72 5.71 7.98 10.55
CA GLY A 72 5.03 6.70 10.73
C GLY A 72 6.01 5.54 10.54
N ILE A 73 6.51 4.98 11.65
CA ILE A 73 7.50 3.89 11.65
C ILE A 73 7.01 2.70 10.80
N TYR A 74 5.73 2.35 10.89
CA TYR A 74 5.13 1.28 10.08
C TYR A 74 5.34 1.51 8.56
N ASN A 75 5.13 2.74 8.09
CA ASN A 75 5.32 3.06 6.68
C ASN A 75 6.78 2.88 6.24
N ILE A 76 7.72 3.30 7.08
CA ILE A 76 9.16 3.13 6.83
C ILE A 76 9.51 1.65 6.78
N LEU A 77 9.11 0.87 7.79
CA LEU A 77 9.44 -0.56 7.87
C LEU A 77 8.87 -1.39 6.72
N ILE A 78 7.66 -1.04 6.25
CA ILE A 78 7.02 -1.74 5.13
C ILE A 78 7.69 -1.39 3.79
N MET A 79 8.12 -0.14 3.62
CA MET A 79 8.76 0.32 2.38
C MET A 79 10.19 -0.19 2.26
N GLU A 80 10.92 -0.21 3.38
CA GLU A 80 12.30 -0.69 3.46
C GLU A 80 12.42 -2.23 3.60
N GLU A 81 11.28 -2.92 3.71
CA GLU A 81 11.21 -4.37 3.90
C GLU A 81 12.11 -4.88 5.05
N LYS A 82 12.15 -4.13 6.16
CA LYS A 82 13.00 -4.41 7.33
C LYS A 82 12.35 -5.32 8.37
N GLN A 83 11.05 -5.56 8.26
CA GLN A 83 10.29 -6.32 9.25
C GLN A 83 9.29 -7.26 8.59
N SER A 84 9.14 -8.46 9.17
CA SER A 84 8.05 -9.36 8.82
C SER A 84 6.70 -8.74 9.18
N ILE A 85 5.71 -8.91 8.30
CA ILE A 85 4.38 -8.32 8.43
C ILE A 85 3.33 -9.40 8.28
N LEU A 86 2.54 -9.63 9.31
CA LEU A 86 1.36 -10.48 9.24
C LEU A 86 0.19 -9.65 8.71
N ALA A 87 -0.41 -10.10 7.62
CA ALA A 87 -1.49 -9.39 6.96
C ALA A 87 -2.80 -10.19 6.98
N ALA A 88 -3.92 -9.52 7.18
CA ALA A 88 -5.26 -10.07 7.13
C ALA A 88 -6.11 -9.37 6.07
N GLY A 89 -7.14 -10.05 5.57
CA GLY A 89 -8.07 -9.50 4.57
C GLY A 89 -7.92 -10.14 3.18
N ALA A 90 -8.93 -9.94 2.34
CA ALA A 90 -8.92 -10.39 0.96
C ALA A 90 -7.77 -9.70 0.19
N GLY A 91 -6.97 -10.48 -0.52
CA GLY A 91 -5.82 -9.99 -1.29
C GLY A 91 -4.63 -9.51 -0.46
N ALA A 92 -4.66 -9.66 0.87
CA ALA A 92 -3.54 -9.32 1.72
C ALA A 92 -2.39 -10.33 1.58
N SER A 93 -1.16 -9.85 1.73
CA SER A 93 0.06 -10.65 1.64
C SER A 93 0.85 -10.55 2.93
N THR A 94 0.95 -11.67 3.65
CA THR A 94 1.89 -11.80 4.76
C THR A 94 3.30 -11.92 4.19
N LYS A 95 4.24 -11.12 4.70
CA LYS A 95 5.66 -11.14 4.33
C LYS A 95 6.50 -11.62 5.50
N PHE A 96 7.35 -12.59 5.26
CA PHE A 96 8.41 -13.01 6.18
C PHE A 96 9.74 -12.48 5.62
N VAL A 97 10.41 -11.63 6.38
CA VAL A 97 11.64 -10.95 5.96
C VAL A 97 12.83 -11.59 6.67
N PHE A 98 13.83 -11.97 5.89
CA PHE A 98 15.07 -12.59 6.34
C PHE A 98 16.28 -11.78 5.87
N GLU A 99 17.40 -11.97 6.54
CA GLU A 99 18.71 -11.46 6.09
C GLU A 99 18.65 -9.95 5.78
N HIS A 100 17.99 -9.20 6.67
CA HIS A 100 17.82 -7.74 6.54
C HIS A 100 17.12 -7.27 5.26
N GLY A 101 16.28 -8.12 4.66
CA GLY A 101 15.51 -7.80 3.47
C GLY A 101 16.01 -8.48 2.18
N GLU A 102 17.10 -9.21 2.23
CA GLU A 102 17.65 -9.90 1.05
C GLU A 102 16.77 -11.06 0.59
N ARG A 103 16.05 -11.70 1.51
CA ARG A 103 15.11 -12.77 1.19
C ARG A 103 13.72 -12.50 1.80
N ILE A 104 12.68 -12.57 0.97
CA ILE A 104 11.29 -12.38 1.39
C ILE A 104 10.45 -13.56 0.91
N GLU A 105 9.80 -14.20 1.88
CA GLU A 105 8.80 -15.23 1.62
C GLU A 105 7.39 -14.65 1.82
N ARG A 106 6.43 -15.11 1.02
CA ARG A 106 5.06 -14.57 1.06
C ARG A 106 4.02 -15.65 1.24
N VAL A 107 3.00 -15.34 2.03
CA VAL A 107 1.77 -16.13 2.15
C VAL A 107 0.61 -15.24 1.76
N GLU A 108 0.03 -15.55 0.60
CA GLU A 108 -1.02 -14.76 -0.02
C GLU A 108 -2.42 -15.23 0.40
N ASN A 109 -3.30 -14.30 0.70
CA ASN A 109 -4.73 -14.54 0.76
C ASN A 109 -5.35 -14.42 -0.65
N VAL A 110 -6.46 -15.11 -0.88
CA VAL A 110 -7.22 -14.96 -2.13
C VAL A 110 -7.73 -13.52 -2.27
N LYS A 111 -7.75 -13.01 -3.50
CA LYS A 111 -8.07 -11.60 -3.77
C LYS A 111 -9.56 -11.31 -3.82
N ASP A 112 -10.34 -12.27 -4.31
CA ASP A 112 -11.79 -12.14 -4.41
C ASP A 112 -12.42 -12.24 -3.02
N LEU A 113 -13.29 -11.27 -2.67
CA LEU A 113 -13.90 -11.17 -1.34
C LEU A 113 -14.78 -12.37 -1.01
N LYS A 114 -15.58 -12.85 -1.97
CA LYS A 114 -16.46 -14.00 -1.76
C LYS A 114 -15.62 -15.24 -1.45
N ASN A 115 -14.63 -15.53 -2.30
CA ASN A 115 -13.72 -16.66 -2.10
C ASN A 115 -12.94 -16.54 -0.78
N TYR A 116 -12.56 -15.31 -0.37
CA TYR A 116 -11.88 -15.10 0.90
C TYR A 116 -12.75 -15.48 2.09
N VAL A 117 -14.01 -15.07 2.10
CA VAL A 117 -14.95 -15.37 3.17
C VAL A 117 -15.29 -16.87 3.21
N GLU A 118 -15.58 -17.47 2.06
CA GLU A 118 -15.93 -18.89 1.96
C GLU A 118 -14.75 -19.82 2.28
N ARG A 119 -13.52 -19.38 2.11
CA ARG A 119 -12.28 -20.16 2.34
C ARG A 119 -11.46 -19.59 3.50
N ILE A 120 -12.09 -18.95 4.48
CA ILE A 120 -11.37 -18.30 5.58
C ILE A 120 -10.50 -19.26 6.37
N ASP A 121 -10.96 -20.47 6.64
CA ASP A 121 -10.21 -21.49 7.38
C ASP A 121 -8.94 -21.90 6.62
N GLU A 122 -9.02 -22.00 5.30
CA GLU A 122 -7.84 -22.25 4.46
C GLU A 122 -6.84 -21.09 4.54
N MET A 123 -7.30 -19.83 4.56
CA MET A 123 -6.41 -18.67 4.69
C MET A 123 -5.72 -18.63 6.05
N ILE A 124 -6.45 -19.03 7.10
CA ILE A 124 -5.89 -19.17 8.45
C ILE A 124 -4.82 -20.26 8.47
N GLU A 125 -5.12 -21.42 7.90
CA GLU A 125 -4.20 -22.56 7.89
C GLU A 125 -2.93 -22.28 7.08
N ARG A 126 -3.05 -21.65 5.89
CA ARG A 126 -1.88 -21.20 5.11
C ARG A 126 -0.95 -20.30 5.93
N LYS A 127 -1.53 -19.39 6.68
CA LYS A 127 -0.77 -18.46 7.52
C LYS A 127 -0.11 -19.16 8.70
N ARG A 128 -0.83 -20.09 9.34
CA ARG A 128 -0.31 -20.92 10.44
C ARG A 128 0.92 -21.73 9.98
N ILE A 129 0.80 -22.40 8.83
CA ILE A 129 1.92 -23.16 8.22
C ILE A 129 3.09 -22.21 7.88
N GLY A 130 2.80 -21.04 7.32
CA GLY A 130 3.83 -20.04 7.03
C GLY A 130 4.55 -19.56 8.28
N MET A 131 3.80 -19.29 9.35
CA MET A 131 4.40 -18.87 10.63
C MET A 131 5.27 -19.97 11.22
N GLU A 132 4.81 -21.23 11.24
CA GLU A 132 5.61 -22.36 11.74
C GLU A 132 6.90 -22.60 10.94
N LYS A 133 6.82 -22.36 9.62
CA LYS A 133 7.96 -22.55 8.71
C LYS A 133 8.98 -21.41 8.77
N TYR A 134 8.52 -20.19 8.94
CA TYR A 134 9.31 -19.00 8.67
C TYR A 134 9.59 -18.13 9.90
N LEU A 135 8.84 -18.25 10.99
CA LEU A 135 9.17 -17.56 12.23
C LEU A 135 10.06 -18.44 13.11
N PRO A 136 11.11 -17.89 13.72
CA PRO A 136 11.93 -18.62 14.66
C PRO A 136 11.08 -19.03 15.87
N LYS A 137 11.30 -20.25 16.34
CA LYS A 137 10.71 -20.76 17.60
C LYS A 137 11.37 -20.07 18.80
#